data_2acd54e609cbb7b30e5863f4b98787da
#
_entry.id   2acd54e609cbb7b30e5863f4b98787da
#
_cell.length_a   1.000
_cell.length_b   1.000
_cell.length_c   1.000
_cell.angle_alpha   90.00
_cell.angle_beta   90.00
_cell.angle_gamma   90.00
#
_symmetry.space_group_name_H-M   'P 1'
#
loop_
_entity.id
_entity.type
_entity.pdbx_description
1 polymer ?
#
loop_
_entity_poly.entity_id
_entity_poly.type
_entity_poly.pdbx_seq_one_letter_code
_entity_poly.pdbx_strand_id
1 'polypeptide(L)'
;QRARSPRERAEANIAAIQTLKKLGGDNGGRPSAKQMDTLRGYSGWGGCADAFSDKPEWRTIRDAIEQALTPEEYAQARASTLTAYYTPGPVVKAMWDALDIGPTPIQVLEPGCGTGNFMAGIPDDVAAHVSGVELDPISARIAAALNPYATILNADLADCTIQQGSFDLAIGNVPYSGDISLDYRTTDGGTSRL
;
A
#
# COMPACT_ATOMS: atom_id res chain seq x y z
N GLN A 1 1.29 21.63 -3.88
CA GLN A 1 1.57 21.45 -2.44
C GLN A 1 3.07 21.20 -2.23
N ARG A 2 3.67 21.79 -1.18
CA ARG A 2 5.05 21.51 -0.77
C ARG A 2 5.19 20.03 -0.35
N ALA A 3 6.24 19.35 -0.80
CA ALA A 3 6.55 18.01 -0.33
C ALA A 3 6.77 18.02 1.21
N ARG A 4 6.21 17.03 1.90
CA ARG A 4 6.42 16.86 3.35
C ARG A 4 7.86 16.48 3.62
N SER A 5 8.45 17.05 4.68
CA SER A 5 9.73 16.61 5.20
C SER A 5 9.66 15.17 5.76
N PRO A 6 10.78 14.47 5.94
CA PRO A 6 10.77 13.13 6.55
C PRO A 6 10.08 13.10 7.92
N ARG A 7 10.25 14.16 8.74
CA ARG A 7 9.59 14.29 10.03
C ARG A 7 8.08 14.43 9.91
N GLU A 8 7.60 15.34 9.05
CA GLU A 8 6.17 15.52 8.80
C GLU A 8 5.51 14.24 8.25
N ARG A 9 6.24 13.44 7.47
CA ARG A 9 5.76 12.13 7.00
C ARG A 9 5.66 11.12 8.13
N ALA A 10 6.69 11.03 8.98
CA ALA A 10 6.67 10.14 10.14
C ALA A 10 5.51 10.47 11.10
N GLU A 11 5.29 11.76 11.38
CA GLU A 11 4.16 12.22 12.21
C GLU A 11 2.80 11.86 11.57
N ALA A 12 2.65 12.03 10.26
CA ALA A 12 1.44 11.65 9.54
C ALA A 12 1.22 10.12 9.54
N ASN A 13 2.29 9.33 9.40
CA ASN A 13 2.22 7.88 9.48
C ASN A 13 1.76 7.42 10.87
N ILE A 14 2.32 8.00 11.94
CA ILE A 14 1.90 7.71 13.32
C ILE A 14 0.42 8.02 13.53
N ALA A 15 -0.04 9.18 13.06
CA ALA A 15 -1.44 9.59 13.18
C ALA A 15 -2.38 8.61 12.42
N ALA A 16 -1.98 8.17 11.23
CA ALA A 16 -2.73 7.19 10.45
C ALA A 16 -2.80 5.82 11.16
N ILE A 17 -1.68 5.32 11.69
CA ILE A 17 -1.61 4.07 12.44
C ILE A 17 -2.50 4.12 13.68
N GLN A 18 -2.45 5.21 14.45
CA GLN A 18 -3.29 5.40 15.62
C GLN A 18 -4.79 5.45 15.25
N THR A 19 -5.12 6.08 14.11
CA THR A 19 -6.50 6.10 13.59
C THR A 19 -6.95 4.71 13.18
N LEU A 20 -6.11 3.96 12.49
CA LEU A 20 -6.39 2.58 12.09
C LEU A 20 -6.65 1.66 13.28
N LYS A 21 -5.86 1.79 14.35
CA LYS A 21 -6.05 1.02 15.60
C LYS A 21 -7.39 1.32 16.28
N LYS A 22 -7.81 2.58 16.29
CA LYS A 22 -9.13 2.96 16.81
C LYS A 22 -10.26 2.33 16.00
N LEU A 23 -10.17 2.32 14.67
CA LEU A 23 -11.16 1.69 13.81
C LEU A 23 -11.28 0.17 14.07
N GLY A 24 -10.18 -0.53 14.33
CA GLY A 24 -10.19 -1.96 14.67
C GLY A 24 -10.81 -2.26 16.02
N GLY A 25 -10.82 -1.30 16.97
CA GLY A 25 -11.45 -1.41 18.28
C GLY A 25 -12.97 -1.12 18.28
N ASP A 26 -13.46 -0.36 17.31
CA ASP A 26 -14.85 0.11 17.20
C ASP A 26 -15.75 -0.83 16.35
N ASN A 27 -15.58 -2.15 16.45
CA ASN A 27 -16.37 -3.17 15.72
C ASN A 27 -16.28 -3.09 14.19
N GLY A 28 -15.15 -2.61 13.62
CA GLY A 28 -14.94 -2.61 12.17
C GLY A 28 -15.79 -1.59 11.40
N GLY A 29 -16.16 -0.48 12.05
CA GLY A 29 -16.94 0.58 11.42
C GLY A 29 -16.22 1.24 10.24
N ARG A 30 -17.01 1.75 9.29
CA ARG A 30 -16.44 2.57 8.19
C ARG A 30 -15.80 3.83 8.75
N PRO A 31 -14.60 4.23 8.28
CA PRO A 31 -13.96 5.46 8.72
C PRO A 31 -14.82 6.68 8.34
N SER A 32 -14.91 7.64 9.25
CA SER A 32 -15.48 8.97 8.97
C SER A 32 -14.62 9.73 7.96
N ALA A 33 -15.13 10.78 7.33
CA ALA A 33 -14.37 11.60 6.39
C ALA A 33 -13.04 12.09 6.98
N LYS A 34 -13.05 12.56 8.22
CA LYS A 34 -11.84 13.00 8.94
C LYS A 34 -10.82 11.87 9.14
N GLN A 35 -11.29 10.67 9.46
CA GLN A 35 -10.43 9.49 9.61
C GLN A 35 -9.85 9.07 8.26
N MET A 36 -10.65 9.09 7.19
CA MET A 36 -10.17 8.83 5.82
C MET A 36 -9.07 9.81 5.42
N ASP A 37 -9.22 11.11 5.71
CA ASP A 37 -8.19 12.11 5.41
C ASP A 37 -6.90 11.84 6.19
N THR A 38 -7.01 11.41 7.45
CA THR A 38 -5.86 11.02 8.25
C THR A 38 -5.18 9.77 7.68
N LEU A 39 -5.94 8.74 7.29
CA LEU A 39 -5.41 7.52 6.68
C LEU A 39 -4.72 7.80 5.34
N ARG A 40 -5.28 8.68 4.50
CA ARG A 40 -4.63 9.15 3.26
C ARG A 40 -3.31 9.88 3.50
N GLY A 41 -3.08 10.33 4.72
CA GLY A 41 -1.82 10.93 5.14
C GLY A 41 -0.67 9.93 5.25
N TYR A 42 -0.95 8.64 5.35
CA TYR A 42 0.08 7.60 5.40
C TYR A 42 0.81 7.51 4.05
N SER A 43 2.13 7.49 4.10
CA SER A 43 2.97 7.47 2.91
C SER A 43 4.09 6.42 2.97
N GLY A 44 3.97 5.46 3.88
CA GLY A 44 5.03 4.48 4.13
C GLY A 44 6.28 5.10 4.75
N TRP A 45 7.27 4.27 4.98
CA TRP A 45 8.51 4.67 5.67
C TRP A 45 9.67 4.95 4.71
N GLY A 46 9.48 4.86 3.40
CA GLY A 46 10.50 5.15 2.41
C GLY A 46 11.14 6.52 2.60
N GLY A 47 12.48 6.56 2.74
CA GLY A 47 13.22 7.78 3.04
C GLY A 47 12.99 8.37 4.44
N CYS A 48 12.46 7.59 5.40
CA CYS A 48 12.28 7.99 6.80
C CYS A 48 13.18 7.19 7.77
N ALA A 49 14.35 6.72 7.32
CA ALA A 49 15.25 5.89 8.13
C ALA A 49 15.63 6.53 9.46
N ASP A 50 15.77 7.86 9.52
CA ASP A 50 16.07 8.59 10.74
C ASP A 50 15.00 8.45 11.83
N ALA A 51 13.75 8.16 11.47
CA ALA A 51 12.67 7.93 12.43
C ALA A 51 12.90 6.68 13.31
N PHE A 52 13.75 5.76 12.85
CA PHE A 52 14.14 4.53 13.51
C PHE A 52 15.58 4.57 14.07
N SER A 53 16.24 5.72 14.03
CA SER A 53 17.61 5.90 14.46
C SER A 53 17.71 6.30 15.93
N ASP A 54 18.93 6.19 16.51
CA ASP A 54 19.22 6.63 17.88
C ASP A 54 19.53 8.14 17.99
N LYS A 55 19.31 8.91 16.92
CA LYS A 55 19.53 10.35 16.91
C LYS A 55 18.63 11.04 17.93
N PRO A 56 19.18 11.90 18.83
CA PRO A 56 18.41 12.52 19.91
C PRO A 56 17.18 13.30 19.42
N GLU A 57 17.30 13.99 18.29
CA GLU A 57 16.24 14.80 17.69
C GLU A 57 15.05 13.97 17.16
N TRP A 58 15.24 12.65 16.98
CA TRP A 58 14.21 11.73 16.54
C TRP A 58 13.59 10.90 17.67
N ARG A 59 14.09 11.04 18.88
CA ARG A 59 13.65 10.23 20.03
C ARG A 59 12.14 10.23 20.21
N THR A 60 11.51 11.40 20.23
CA THR A 60 10.04 11.51 20.42
C THR A 60 9.26 10.78 19.32
N ILE A 61 9.73 10.86 18.08
CA ILE A 61 9.12 10.16 16.94
C ILE A 61 9.30 8.65 17.09
N ARG A 62 10.52 8.20 17.39
CA ARG A 62 10.81 6.78 17.60
C ARG A 62 9.96 6.20 18.73
N ASP A 63 9.91 6.86 19.89
CA ASP A 63 9.12 6.42 21.03
C ASP A 63 7.62 6.32 20.66
N ALA A 64 7.11 7.25 19.85
CA ALA A 64 5.74 7.22 19.37
C ALA A 64 5.49 6.07 18.38
N ILE A 65 6.45 5.73 17.52
CA ILE A 65 6.37 4.58 16.61
C ILE A 65 6.36 3.28 17.42
N GLU A 66 7.27 3.13 18.39
CA GLU A 66 7.34 1.97 19.28
C GLU A 66 6.04 1.74 20.07
N GLN A 67 5.38 2.80 20.51
CA GLN A 67 4.07 2.72 21.17
C GLN A 67 2.93 2.38 20.18
N ALA A 68 3.08 2.79 18.94
CA ALA A 68 2.04 2.61 17.93
C ALA A 68 2.11 1.24 17.24
N LEU A 69 3.23 0.56 17.23
CA LEU A 69 3.46 -0.69 16.50
C LEU A 69 3.72 -1.86 17.45
N THR A 70 3.41 -3.08 17.00
CA THR A 70 3.97 -4.28 17.64
C THR A 70 5.45 -4.42 17.29
N PRO A 71 6.23 -5.25 18.01
CA PRO A 71 7.64 -5.49 17.67
C PRO A 71 7.83 -5.94 16.22
N GLU A 72 6.92 -6.80 15.71
CA GLU A 72 6.95 -7.32 14.34
C GLU A 72 6.63 -6.22 13.32
N GLU A 73 5.56 -5.43 13.57
CA GLU A 73 5.20 -4.27 12.74
C GLU A 73 6.32 -3.23 12.71
N TYR A 74 6.99 -3.00 13.85
CA TYR A 74 8.13 -2.10 13.95
C TYR A 74 9.32 -2.58 13.11
N ALA A 75 9.65 -3.87 13.19
CA ALA A 75 10.74 -4.47 12.41
C ALA A 75 10.46 -4.35 10.91
N GLN A 76 9.23 -4.63 10.46
CA GLN A 76 8.81 -4.49 9.06
C GLN A 76 8.85 -3.03 8.61
N ALA A 77 8.31 -2.10 9.41
CA ALA A 77 8.34 -0.66 9.12
C ALA A 77 9.78 -0.16 8.94
N ARG A 78 10.70 -0.56 9.85
CA ARG A 78 12.12 -0.23 9.75
C ARG A 78 12.77 -0.80 8.48
N ALA A 79 12.51 -2.06 8.14
CA ALA A 79 13.03 -2.68 6.94
C ALA A 79 12.54 -1.99 5.66
N SER A 80 11.29 -1.51 5.64
CA SER A 80 10.68 -0.85 4.47
C SER A 80 11.21 0.56 4.18
N THR A 81 12.08 1.13 5.03
CA THR A 81 12.60 2.50 4.84
C THR A 81 13.39 2.70 3.56
N LEU A 82 13.87 1.63 2.94
CA LEU A 82 14.63 1.65 1.69
C LEU A 82 13.75 1.40 0.46
N THR A 83 12.58 0.78 0.61
CA THR A 83 11.79 0.25 -0.51
C THR A 83 10.36 0.78 -0.61
N ALA A 84 9.77 1.25 0.49
CA ALA A 84 8.37 1.68 0.50
C ALA A 84 8.19 3.11 -0.01
N TYR A 85 8.19 3.27 -1.33
CA TYR A 85 7.92 4.55 -2.00
C TYR A 85 6.59 4.49 -2.74
N TYR A 86 5.67 5.37 -2.39
CA TYR A 86 4.36 5.45 -3.03
C TYR A 86 4.36 6.34 -4.26
N THR A 87 3.67 5.86 -5.30
CA THR A 87 3.56 6.58 -6.56
C THR A 87 2.69 7.84 -6.38
N PRO A 88 3.18 9.01 -6.80
CA PRO A 88 2.41 10.25 -6.72
C PRO A 88 1.13 10.21 -7.57
N GLY A 89 0.03 10.80 -7.07
CA GLY A 89 -1.26 10.81 -7.75
C GLY A 89 -1.24 11.28 -9.21
N PRO A 90 -0.50 12.34 -9.59
CA PRO A 90 -0.38 12.74 -11.00
C PRO A 90 0.21 11.66 -11.92
N VAL A 91 1.15 10.85 -11.42
CA VAL A 91 1.72 9.72 -12.18
C VAL A 91 0.69 8.61 -12.32
N VAL A 92 0.00 8.25 -11.23
CA VAL A 92 -1.10 7.27 -11.23
C VAL A 92 -2.15 7.69 -12.26
N LYS A 93 -2.58 8.95 -12.21
CA LYS A 93 -3.55 9.48 -13.18
C LYS A 93 -3.07 9.35 -14.62
N ALA A 94 -1.82 9.76 -14.90
CA ALA A 94 -1.26 9.67 -16.24
C ALA A 94 -1.18 8.22 -16.75
N MET A 95 -0.94 7.26 -15.86
CA MET A 95 -0.94 5.84 -16.22
C MET A 95 -2.34 5.37 -16.57
N TRP A 96 -3.37 5.72 -15.79
CA TRP A 96 -4.76 5.40 -16.12
C TRP A 96 -5.22 6.09 -17.40
N ASP A 97 -4.90 7.37 -17.60
CA ASP A 97 -5.27 8.13 -18.82
C ASP A 97 -4.62 7.55 -20.10
N ALA A 98 -3.49 6.85 -19.97
CA ALA A 98 -2.80 6.21 -21.10
C ALA A 98 -3.42 4.86 -21.49
N LEU A 99 -4.31 4.31 -20.70
CA LEU A 99 -4.98 3.04 -20.98
C LEU A 99 -6.27 3.29 -21.77
N ASP A 100 -6.43 2.58 -22.88
CA ASP A 100 -7.67 2.59 -23.67
C ASP A 100 -8.59 1.49 -23.14
N ILE A 101 -9.30 1.79 -22.04
CA ILE A 101 -10.22 0.85 -21.38
C ILE A 101 -11.62 1.09 -21.90
N GLY A 102 -12.18 0.07 -22.53
CA GLY A 102 -13.56 0.08 -23.03
C GLY A 102 -14.61 0.05 -21.88
N PRO A 103 -15.90 0.10 -22.23
CA PRO A 103 -16.99 0.18 -21.24
C PRO A 103 -17.27 -1.15 -20.50
N THR A 104 -16.61 -2.24 -20.90
CA THR A 104 -16.79 -3.55 -20.24
C THR A 104 -16.05 -3.58 -18.91
N PRO A 105 -16.70 -4.07 -17.83
CA PRO A 105 -16.02 -4.24 -16.55
C PRO A 105 -14.77 -5.12 -16.65
N ILE A 106 -13.68 -4.67 -16.02
CA ILE A 106 -12.38 -5.35 -16.04
C ILE A 106 -11.99 -5.86 -14.65
N GLN A 107 -11.22 -6.95 -14.63
CA GLN A 107 -10.55 -7.46 -13.43
C GLN A 107 -9.16 -6.85 -13.35
N VAL A 108 -8.88 -6.12 -12.27
CA VAL A 108 -7.60 -5.40 -12.07
C VAL A 108 -6.85 -5.98 -10.88
N LEU A 109 -5.56 -6.26 -11.08
CA LEU A 109 -4.62 -6.60 -10.03
C LEU A 109 -3.70 -5.39 -9.75
N GLU A 110 -3.61 -4.96 -8.50
CA GLU A 110 -2.58 -4.03 -8.02
C GLU A 110 -1.58 -4.80 -7.13
N PRO A 111 -0.46 -5.29 -7.69
CA PRO A 111 0.58 -5.98 -6.92
C PRO A 111 1.40 -4.95 -6.14
N GLY A 112 1.67 -5.23 -4.84
CA GLY A 112 2.34 -4.27 -3.96
C GLY A 112 1.51 -2.99 -3.79
N CYS A 113 0.22 -3.13 -3.49
CA CYS A 113 -0.72 -2.01 -3.59
C CYS A 113 -0.49 -0.87 -2.58
N GLY A 114 0.35 -1.07 -1.57
CA GLY A 114 0.54 -0.07 -0.52
C GLY A 114 -0.78 0.32 0.13
N THR A 115 -1.14 1.60 0.08
CA THR A 115 -2.43 2.12 0.56
C THR A 115 -3.51 2.18 -0.53
N GLY A 116 -3.28 1.61 -1.71
CA GLY A 116 -4.24 1.57 -2.81
C GLY A 116 -4.29 2.84 -3.64
N ASN A 117 -3.14 3.46 -3.93
CA ASN A 117 -3.10 4.69 -4.71
C ASN A 117 -3.60 4.51 -6.15
N PHE A 118 -3.30 3.37 -6.77
CA PHE A 118 -3.80 3.08 -8.12
C PHE A 118 -5.30 2.79 -8.12
N MET A 119 -5.81 2.10 -7.08
CA MET A 119 -7.25 1.89 -6.87
C MET A 119 -8.00 3.22 -6.73
N ALA A 120 -7.44 4.14 -5.92
CA ALA A 120 -8.01 5.47 -5.73
C ALA A 120 -7.93 6.37 -6.97
N GLY A 121 -7.10 6.01 -7.94
CA GLY A 121 -6.89 6.73 -9.19
C GLY A 121 -7.71 6.21 -10.37
N ILE A 122 -8.52 5.16 -10.20
CA ILE A 122 -9.39 4.63 -11.25
C ILE A 122 -10.33 5.73 -11.74
N PRO A 123 -10.41 6.00 -13.05
CA PRO A 123 -11.36 6.96 -13.60
C PRO A 123 -12.81 6.56 -13.31
N ASP A 124 -13.69 7.55 -13.11
CA ASP A 124 -15.10 7.32 -12.74
C ASP A 124 -15.89 6.57 -13.82
N ASP A 125 -15.44 6.61 -15.06
CA ASP A 125 -16.05 5.94 -16.22
C ASP A 125 -15.52 4.51 -16.46
N VAL A 126 -14.52 4.07 -15.67
CA VAL A 126 -13.97 2.72 -15.73
C VAL A 126 -14.64 1.82 -14.70
N ALA A 127 -15.37 0.82 -15.16
CA ALA A 127 -15.91 -0.22 -14.30
C ALA A 127 -14.83 -1.28 -14.03
N ALA A 128 -14.37 -1.39 -12.76
CA ALA A 128 -13.32 -2.31 -12.38
C ALA A 128 -13.63 -3.08 -11.10
N HIS A 129 -13.32 -4.37 -11.10
CA HIS A 129 -13.20 -5.19 -9.90
C HIS A 129 -11.72 -5.28 -9.53
N VAL A 130 -11.34 -4.72 -8.38
CA VAL A 130 -9.93 -4.57 -8.01
C VAL A 130 -9.54 -5.52 -6.91
N SER A 131 -8.42 -6.21 -7.12
CA SER A 131 -7.72 -7.00 -6.11
C SER A 131 -6.34 -6.40 -5.88
N GLY A 132 -5.99 -6.16 -4.62
CA GLY A 132 -4.67 -5.71 -4.22
C GLY A 132 -3.95 -6.75 -3.36
N VAL A 133 -2.65 -6.89 -3.56
CA VAL A 133 -1.78 -7.70 -2.69
C VAL A 133 -0.77 -6.76 -2.04
N GLU A 134 -0.62 -6.85 -0.71
CA GLU A 134 0.31 -6.00 0.05
C GLU A 134 0.94 -6.79 1.19
N LEU A 135 2.26 -6.71 1.27
CA LEU A 135 3.05 -7.42 2.27
C LEU A 135 2.95 -6.75 3.66
N ASP A 136 3.04 -5.41 3.70
CA ASP A 136 2.97 -4.66 4.96
C ASP A 136 1.54 -4.64 5.51
N PRO A 137 1.29 -5.22 6.70
CA PRO A 137 -0.05 -5.34 7.26
C PRO A 137 -0.71 -3.99 7.58
N ILE A 138 0.08 -2.96 7.88
CA ILE A 138 -0.45 -1.61 8.14
C ILE A 138 -0.96 -1.00 6.83
N SER A 139 -0.15 -1.05 5.77
CA SER A 139 -0.54 -0.56 4.44
C SER A 139 -1.76 -1.29 3.90
N ALA A 140 -1.79 -2.64 4.01
CA ALA A 140 -2.92 -3.46 3.57
C ALA A 140 -4.22 -3.08 4.29
N ARG A 141 -4.19 -2.89 5.61
CA ARG A 141 -5.36 -2.47 6.40
C ARG A 141 -5.81 -1.05 6.07
N ILE A 142 -4.88 -0.13 5.79
CA ILE A 142 -5.21 1.21 5.32
C ILE A 142 -5.84 1.15 3.93
N ALA A 143 -5.28 0.35 3.00
CA ALA A 143 -5.84 0.14 1.67
C ALA A 143 -7.29 -0.34 1.75
N ALA A 144 -7.56 -1.37 2.56
CA ALA A 144 -8.91 -1.90 2.77
C ALA A 144 -9.88 -0.87 3.36
N ALA A 145 -9.41 -0.05 4.32
CA ALA A 145 -10.23 1.01 4.91
C ALA A 145 -10.57 2.15 3.94
N LEU A 146 -9.63 2.49 3.03
CA LEU A 146 -9.80 3.55 2.04
C LEU A 146 -10.55 3.08 0.79
N ASN A 147 -10.49 1.78 0.45
CA ASN A 147 -11.05 1.21 -0.78
C ASN A 147 -11.99 0.04 -0.45
N PRO A 148 -13.16 0.29 0.15
CA PRO A 148 -14.07 -0.77 0.64
C PRO A 148 -14.70 -1.61 -0.48
N TYR A 149 -14.53 -1.24 -1.74
CA TYR A 149 -14.96 -1.95 -2.94
C TYR A 149 -13.88 -2.91 -3.48
N ALA A 150 -12.64 -2.80 -3.00
CA ALA A 150 -11.54 -3.64 -3.44
C ALA A 150 -11.35 -4.85 -2.51
N THR A 151 -10.84 -5.94 -3.06
CA THR A 151 -10.38 -7.09 -2.30
C THR A 151 -8.90 -6.93 -1.98
N ILE A 152 -8.53 -6.77 -0.71
CA ILE A 152 -7.14 -6.61 -0.29
C ILE A 152 -6.66 -7.88 0.41
N LEU A 153 -5.58 -8.46 -0.12
CA LEU A 153 -4.90 -9.60 0.47
C LEU A 153 -3.59 -9.13 1.11
N ASN A 154 -3.46 -9.34 2.41
CA ASN A 154 -2.19 -9.13 3.11
C ASN A 154 -1.34 -10.40 3.00
N ALA A 155 -0.42 -10.42 2.04
CA ALA A 155 0.44 -11.56 1.74
C ALA A 155 1.70 -11.13 0.99
N ASP A 156 2.70 -12.00 0.93
CA ASP A 156 3.76 -11.89 -0.06
C ASP A 156 3.20 -12.28 -1.43
N LEU A 157 3.44 -11.43 -2.43
CA LEU A 157 3.00 -11.70 -3.81
C LEU A 157 3.59 -13.00 -4.36
N ALA A 158 4.81 -13.34 -3.97
CA ALA A 158 5.48 -14.57 -4.37
C ALA A 158 4.79 -15.84 -3.85
N ASP A 159 4.06 -15.72 -2.73
CA ASP A 159 3.29 -16.83 -2.15
C ASP A 159 1.85 -16.92 -2.69
N CYS A 160 1.42 -15.92 -3.48
CA CYS A 160 0.09 -15.90 -4.06
C CYS A 160 0.00 -16.84 -5.27
N THR A 161 -1.06 -17.65 -5.32
CA THR A 161 -1.39 -18.42 -6.51
C THR A 161 -2.39 -17.64 -7.35
N ILE A 162 -1.96 -17.11 -8.48
CA ILE A 162 -2.79 -16.36 -9.42
C ILE A 162 -3.05 -17.24 -10.63
N GLN A 163 -4.33 -17.51 -10.91
CA GLN A 163 -4.71 -18.27 -12.10
C GLN A 163 -4.45 -17.43 -13.34
N GLN A 164 -3.83 -18.03 -14.36
CA GLN A 164 -3.57 -17.35 -15.63
C GLN A 164 -4.90 -16.88 -16.28
N GLY A 165 -4.93 -15.61 -16.70
CA GLY A 165 -6.10 -15.01 -17.34
C GLY A 165 -7.23 -14.61 -16.37
N SER A 166 -6.98 -14.61 -15.04
CA SER A 166 -7.99 -14.14 -14.06
C SER A 166 -8.07 -12.61 -13.93
N PHE A 167 -7.09 -11.89 -14.50
CA PHE A 167 -7.07 -10.44 -14.54
C PHE A 167 -6.89 -9.95 -15.97
N ASP A 168 -7.57 -8.85 -16.31
CA ASP A 168 -7.47 -8.16 -17.59
C ASP A 168 -6.32 -7.13 -17.58
N LEU A 169 -6.00 -6.60 -16.40
CA LEU A 169 -4.98 -5.59 -16.19
C LEU A 169 -4.23 -5.84 -14.88
N ALA A 170 -2.90 -5.75 -14.93
CA ALA A 170 -2.07 -5.56 -13.74
C ALA A 170 -1.43 -4.18 -13.79
N ILE A 171 -1.65 -3.36 -12.76
CA ILE A 171 -1.14 -1.98 -12.68
C ILE A 171 -0.65 -1.70 -11.27
N GLY A 172 0.57 -1.18 -11.13
CA GLY A 172 1.16 -0.88 -9.84
C GLY A 172 2.61 -0.45 -9.95
N ASN A 173 3.21 -0.18 -8.80
CA ASN A 173 4.63 0.10 -8.65
C ASN A 173 5.21 -0.91 -7.65
N VAL A 174 5.66 -2.05 -8.15
CA VAL A 174 6.25 -3.09 -7.31
C VAL A 174 7.63 -2.66 -6.77
N PRO A 175 8.00 -3.06 -5.54
CA PRO A 175 9.31 -2.77 -5.01
C PRO A 175 10.43 -3.35 -5.89
N TYR A 176 11.44 -2.55 -6.18
CA TYR A 176 12.66 -3.01 -6.84
C TYR A 176 13.62 -3.53 -5.76
N SER A 177 13.89 -4.83 -5.74
CA SER A 177 15.01 -5.38 -5.00
C SER A 177 16.02 -5.99 -5.98
N GLY A 178 17.28 -5.66 -5.83
CA GLY A 178 18.35 -6.18 -6.69
C GLY A 178 18.58 -7.70 -6.60
N ASP A 179 17.90 -8.37 -5.66
CA ASP A 179 18.05 -9.80 -5.37
C ASP A 179 16.81 -10.64 -5.72
N ILE A 180 15.76 -10.04 -6.32
CA ILE A 180 14.64 -10.84 -6.82
C ILE A 180 15.00 -11.35 -8.22
N SER A 181 15.53 -12.55 -8.30
CA SER A 181 15.40 -13.38 -9.50
C SER A 181 13.93 -13.78 -9.60
N LEU A 182 13.16 -13.07 -10.42
CA LEU A 182 11.82 -13.50 -10.82
C LEU A 182 11.99 -14.78 -11.64
N ASP A 183 11.93 -15.93 -10.97
CA ASP A 183 11.93 -17.22 -11.63
C ASP A 183 10.52 -17.45 -12.22
N TYR A 184 10.32 -16.97 -13.43
CA TYR A 184 9.10 -17.25 -14.20
C TYR A 184 9.10 -18.73 -14.62
N ARG A 185 8.66 -19.59 -13.73
CA ARG A 185 8.36 -20.97 -14.10
C ARG A 185 6.91 -21.05 -14.56
N THR A 186 6.70 -21.03 -15.87
CA THR A 186 5.49 -21.58 -16.45
C THR A 186 5.51 -23.08 -16.22
N THR A 187 4.70 -23.57 -15.31
CA THR A 187 4.40 -25.01 -15.27
C THR A 187 3.31 -25.28 -16.30
N ASP A 188 3.46 -26.34 -17.09
CA ASP A 188 2.49 -26.82 -18.11
C ASP A 188 1.14 -27.24 -17.51
N GLY A 189 0.62 -26.48 -16.58
CA GLY A 189 -0.63 -26.69 -15.85
C GLY A 189 -1.44 -25.42 -15.58
N GLY A 190 -1.06 -24.28 -16.17
CA GLY A 190 -1.91 -23.07 -16.15
C GLY A 190 -1.91 -22.27 -14.87
N THR A 191 -0.97 -22.49 -13.93
CA THR A 191 -0.73 -21.61 -12.77
C THR A 191 0.66 -21.01 -12.90
N SER A 192 0.73 -19.68 -12.95
CA SER A 192 1.99 -18.93 -12.82
C SER A 192 2.13 -18.48 -11.37
N ARG A 193 3.29 -18.72 -10.76
CA ARG A 193 3.71 -17.98 -9.56
C ARG A 193 4.39 -16.70 -10.04
N LEU A 194 3.91 -15.58 -9.55
CA LEU A 194 4.53 -14.26 -9.75
C LEU A 194 5.62 -14.03 -8.71
#